data_081528c731c70e9534c8db63596e3be5
#
_entry.id   081528c731c70e9534c8db63596e3be5
#
_cell.length_a   1.000
_cell.length_b   1.000
_cell.length_c   1.000
_cell.angle_alpha   90.00
_cell.angle_beta   90.00
_cell.angle_gamma   90.00
#
_symmetry.space_group_name_H-M   'P 1'
#
loop_
_entity.id
_entity.type
_entity.pdbx_description
1 polymer ?
#
loop_
_entity_poly.entity_id
_entity_poly.type
_entity_poly.pdbx_seq_one_letter_code
_entity_poly.pdbx_strand_id
1 'polypeptide(L)' 'MNILFYAHGENPDAWLSAITQMFPAADCRLWTTELEPGWQADYALVWRPPTEFFHQQHQLKAVINLGAGVDQLLSLAS' A
#
# COMPACT_ATOMS: atom_id res chain seq x y z
N MET A 1 2.49 0.71 -12.55
CA MET A 1 2.31 1.43 -11.27
C MET A 1 2.59 0.47 -10.13
N ASN A 2 3.40 0.89 -9.18
CA ASN A 2 3.75 0.08 -8.02
C ASN A 2 3.04 0.63 -6.78
N ILE A 3 2.38 -0.24 -6.04
CA ILE A 3 1.66 0.11 -4.82
C ILE A 3 2.22 -0.69 -3.67
N LEU A 4 2.60 0.00 -2.60
CA LEU A 4 3.06 -0.61 -1.37
C LEU A 4 1.95 -0.49 -0.32
N PHE A 5 1.69 -1.59 0.37
CA PHE A 5 0.58 -1.67 1.32
C PHE A 5 1.07 -2.12 2.69
N TYR A 6 0.52 -1.51 3.74
CA TYR A 6 0.69 -1.97 5.12
C TYR A 6 -0.53 -1.58 5.94
N ALA A 7 -1.08 -2.51 6.71
CA ALA A 7 -2.17 -2.22 7.63
C ALA A 7 -1.95 -2.98 8.94
N HIS A 8 -1.67 -2.24 10.02
CA HIS A 8 -1.43 -2.83 11.33
C HIS A 8 -2.71 -3.49 11.85
N GLY A 9 -2.62 -4.75 12.23
CA GLY A 9 -3.73 -5.48 12.83
C GLY A 9 -4.81 -5.94 11.85
N GLU A 10 -4.67 -5.66 10.56
CA GLU A 10 -5.63 -6.05 9.55
C GLU A 10 -5.17 -7.30 8.79
N ASN A 11 -6.12 -7.99 8.15
CA ASN A 11 -5.80 -9.14 7.30
C ASN A 11 -5.21 -8.64 5.96
N PRO A 12 -3.89 -8.82 5.74
CA PRO A 12 -3.27 -8.29 4.53
C PRO A 12 -3.77 -8.94 3.24
N ASP A 13 -4.14 -10.22 3.28
CA ASP A 13 -4.59 -10.92 2.08
C ASP A 13 -5.91 -10.35 1.55
N ALA A 14 -6.83 -10.03 2.45
CA ALA A 14 -8.11 -9.44 2.06
C ALA A 14 -7.90 -8.06 1.45
N TRP A 15 -7.03 -7.24 2.03
CA TRP A 15 -6.72 -5.92 1.50
C TRP A 15 -6.02 -5.98 0.15
N LEU A 16 -5.01 -6.85 0.02
CA LEU A 16 -4.29 -7.00 -1.24
C LEU A 16 -5.21 -7.48 -2.37
N SER A 17 -6.12 -8.40 -2.05
CA SER A 17 -7.09 -8.88 -3.03
C SER A 17 -7.98 -7.75 -3.52
N ALA A 18 -8.49 -6.92 -2.60
CA ALA A 18 -9.33 -5.79 -2.96
C ALA A 18 -8.58 -4.76 -3.80
N ILE A 19 -7.35 -4.44 -3.42
CA ILE A 19 -6.51 -3.48 -4.16
C ILE A 19 -6.22 -4.00 -5.58
N THR A 20 -5.89 -5.28 -5.70
CA THR A 20 -5.61 -5.89 -6.98
C THR A 20 -6.83 -5.85 -7.90
N GLN A 21 -8.02 -6.03 -7.34
CA GLN A 21 -9.25 -5.95 -8.12
C GLN A 21 -9.51 -4.52 -8.62
N MET A 22 -9.18 -3.52 -7.82
CA MET A 22 -9.38 -2.12 -8.21
C MET A 22 -8.32 -1.61 -9.18
N PHE A 23 -7.09 -2.14 -9.08
CA PHE A 23 -5.95 -1.70 -9.89
C PHE A 23 -5.26 -2.92 -10.49
N PRO A 24 -5.90 -3.63 -11.42
CA PRO A 24 -5.37 -4.91 -11.91
C PRO A 24 -4.03 -4.81 -12.66
N ALA A 25 -3.69 -3.62 -13.15
CA ALA A 25 -2.42 -3.40 -13.83
C ALA A 25 -1.28 -3.01 -12.87
N ALA A 26 -1.57 -2.82 -11.60
CA ALA A 26 -0.57 -2.40 -10.62
C ALA A 26 0.16 -3.59 -10.02
N ASP A 27 1.46 -3.42 -9.74
CA ASP A 27 2.22 -4.34 -8.92
C ASP A 27 2.03 -3.93 -7.46
N CYS A 28 1.21 -4.69 -6.75
CA CYS A 28 0.87 -4.39 -5.36
C CYS A 28 1.59 -5.36 -4.43
N ARG A 29 2.38 -4.81 -3.49
CA ARG A 29 3.15 -5.61 -2.55
C ARG A 29 2.85 -5.22 -1.11
N LEU A 30 2.86 -6.23 -0.23
CA LEU A 30 2.79 -6.01 1.21
C LEU A 30 4.16 -5.61 1.72
N TRP A 31 4.21 -4.55 2.51
CA TRP A 31 5.47 -4.16 3.16
C TRP A 31 5.87 -5.18 4.22
N THR A 32 7.13 -5.62 4.16
CA THR A 32 7.77 -6.43 5.19
C THR A 32 9.20 -5.96 5.34
N THR A 33 9.88 -6.38 6.42
CA THR A 33 11.28 -6.05 6.61
C THR A 33 12.19 -6.69 5.55
N GLU A 34 11.67 -7.67 4.82
CA GLU A 34 12.40 -8.39 3.78
C GLU A 34 12.10 -7.87 2.37
N LEU A 35 11.32 -6.79 2.26
CA LEU A 35 11.02 -6.20 0.97
C LEU A 35 12.30 -5.78 0.24
N GLU A 36 12.36 -6.08 -1.05
CA GLU A 36 13.53 -5.77 -1.88
C GLU A 36 13.87 -4.27 -1.82
N PRO A 37 15.09 -3.90 -1.44
CA PRO A 37 15.45 -2.48 -1.33
C PRO A 37 15.38 -1.71 -2.64
N GLY A 38 15.59 -2.40 -3.76
CA GLY A 38 15.54 -1.76 -5.08
C GLY A 38 14.13 -1.53 -5.62
N TRP A 39 13.12 -2.13 -5.01
CA TRP A 39 11.73 -1.96 -5.46
C TRP A 39 11.17 -0.67 -4.88
N GLN A 40 10.68 0.21 -5.73
CA GLN A 40 10.14 1.50 -5.32
C GLN A 40 8.68 1.62 -5.68
N ALA A 41 7.86 2.08 -4.73
CA ALA A 41 6.44 2.28 -4.95
C ALA A 41 6.17 3.69 -5.46
N ASP A 42 5.14 3.81 -6.29
CA ASP A 42 4.59 5.10 -6.70
C ASP A 42 3.59 5.62 -5.67
N TYR A 43 2.84 4.71 -5.06
CA TYR A 43 1.83 5.03 -4.05
C TYR A 43 1.94 4.08 -2.88
N ALA A 44 1.60 4.58 -1.69
CA ALA A 44 1.55 3.77 -0.48
C ALA A 44 0.16 3.87 0.14
N LEU A 45 -0.40 2.71 0.51
CA LEU A 45 -1.67 2.61 1.23
C LEU A 45 -1.35 2.09 2.62
N VAL A 46 -1.58 2.90 3.66
CA VAL A 46 -1.06 2.60 4.99
C VAL A 46 -2.09 2.81 6.09
N TRP A 47 -1.97 1.98 7.12
CA TRP A 47 -2.64 2.18 8.40
C TRP A 47 -1.64 1.88 9.51
N ARG A 48 -1.28 2.91 10.27
CA ARG A 48 -0.30 2.82 11.38
C ARG A 48 1.01 2.13 10.96
N PRO A 49 1.69 2.63 9.92
CA PRO A 49 2.93 2.00 9.48
C PRO A 49 4.06 2.25 10.47
N PRO A 50 5.02 1.31 10.58
CA PRO A 50 6.23 1.57 11.36
C PRO A 50 7.10 2.60 10.68
N THR A 51 8.03 3.21 11.43
CA THR A 51 8.93 4.23 10.88
C THR A 51 9.76 3.68 9.72
N GLU A 52 10.18 2.42 9.81
CA GLU A 52 10.99 1.76 8.79
C GLU A 52 10.29 1.67 7.44
N PHE A 53 8.96 1.73 7.42
CA PHE A 53 8.18 1.66 6.19
C PHE A 53 8.67 2.66 5.14
N PHE A 54 9.01 3.87 5.56
CA PHE A 54 9.37 4.94 4.64
C PHE A 54 10.87 5.03 4.34
N HIS A 55 11.72 4.31 5.07
CA HIS A 55 13.17 4.46 4.96
C HIS A 55 13.72 4.13 3.58
N GLN A 56 13.10 3.21 2.87
CA GLN A 56 13.60 2.77 1.58
C GLN A 56 12.77 3.30 0.41
N GLN A 57 11.72 4.07 0.69
CA GLN A 57 10.83 4.59 -0.34
C GLN A 57 11.19 6.03 -0.67
N HIS A 58 11.70 6.25 -1.88
CA HIS A 58 12.20 7.56 -2.31
C HIS A 58 11.44 8.15 -3.49
N GLN A 59 10.49 7.42 -4.06
CA GLN A 59 9.78 7.81 -5.28
C GLN A 59 8.27 7.90 -5.08
N LEU A 60 7.80 7.91 -3.85
CA LEU A 60 6.37 7.97 -3.56
C LEU A 60 5.77 9.27 -4.07
N LYS A 61 4.71 9.17 -4.85
CA LYS A 61 3.93 10.31 -5.33
C LYS A 61 2.84 10.70 -4.35
N ALA A 62 2.32 9.73 -3.60
CA ALA A 62 1.31 9.97 -2.60
C ALA A 62 1.29 8.85 -1.56
N VAL A 63 0.90 9.21 -0.34
CA VAL A 63 0.67 8.25 0.75
C VAL A 63 -0.78 8.42 1.18
N ILE A 64 -1.53 7.32 1.19
CA ILE A 64 -2.94 7.33 1.51
C ILE A 64 -3.16 6.59 2.82
N ASN A 65 -3.74 7.30 3.79
CA ASN A 65 -4.04 6.73 5.09
C ASN A 65 -5.38 6.00 5.03
N LEU A 66 -5.39 4.72 5.44
CA LEU A 66 -6.56 3.87 5.36
C LEU A 66 -7.46 3.96 6.60
N GLY A 67 -7.26 4.98 7.44
CA GLY A 67 -8.02 5.14 8.68
C GLY A 67 -9.54 5.22 8.51
N ALA A 68 -10.00 5.62 7.32
CA ALA A 68 -11.43 5.65 7.00
C ALA A 68 -11.92 4.34 6.36
N GLY A 69 -11.04 3.33 6.24
CA GLY A 69 -11.41 2.01 5.74
C GLY A 69 -11.54 1.92 4.22
N VAL A 70 -12.29 0.91 3.79
CA VAL A 70 -12.42 0.56 2.38
C VAL A 70 -13.07 1.68 1.56
N ASP A 71 -13.91 2.48 2.17
CA ASP A 71 -14.62 3.56 1.48
C ASP A 71 -13.65 4.55 0.83
N GLN A 72 -12.52 4.82 1.46
CA GLN A 72 -11.50 5.67 0.88
C GLN A 72 -10.93 5.09 -0.42
N LEU A 73 -10.67 3.79 -0.43
CA LEU A 73 -10.17 3.11 -1.63
C LEU A 73 -11.18 3.15 -2.75
N LEU A 74 -12.47 2.98 -2.44
CA LEU A 74 -13.53 3.05 -3.42
C LEU A 74 -13.62 4.44 -4.04
N SER A 75 -13.44 5.48 -3.24
CA SER A 75 -13.43 6.86 -3.72
C SER A 75 -12.28 7.12 -4.69
N LEU A 76 -11.11 6.51 -4.45
CA LEU A 76 -9.96 6.64 -5.34
C LEU A 76 -10.18 5.92 -6.67
N ALA A 77 -10.92 4.83 -6.66
CA ALA A 77 -11.16 4.03 -7.84
C ALA A 77 -12.26 4.58 -8.76
N SER A 78 -13.08 5.46 -8.26
CA SER A 78 -14.21 6.01 -9.02
C SER A 78 -13.84 7.22 -9.88
#